data_3f27b3471bd304c347c07fa8ec30023e
#
_entry.id   3f27b3471bd304c347c07fa8ec30023e
#
_cell.length_a   1.000
_cell.length_b   1.000
_cell.length_c   1.000
_cell.angle_alpha   90.00
_cell.angle_beta   90.00
_cell.angle_gamma   90.00
#
_symmetry.space_group_name_H-M   'P 1'
#
loop_
_entity.id
_entity.type
_entity.pdbx_description
1 polymer ?
#
loop_
_entity_poly.entity_id
_entity_poly.type
_entity_poly.pdbx_seq_one_letter_code
_entity_poly.pdbx_strand_id
1 'polypeptide(L)'
;MPTRDSYAQGTPNWVDLQTTNQAAAKAFYAGVFGWSYDDQPMDGDAVYSIAKIGDGQVAAIAPQSPELKAAGAPPMWNTYLAVDSVDEVSAKVGPAGGTVAMEPFDVMDAGRMSFVLDPSGAPVALWQANQHTGASLVNEIGRASCRERV
;
A
#
# COMPACT_ATOMS: atom_id res chain seq x y z
N MET A 1 17.86 -13.35 3.53
CA MET A 1 17.12 -12.52 2.55
C MET A 1 17.32 -11.06 2.97
N PRO A 2 17.69 -10.15 2.06
CA PRO A 2 17.81 -8.75 2.45
C PRO A 2 16.41 -8.19 2.68
N THR A 3 16.10 -7.94 3.94
CA THR A 3 14.89 -7.22 4.34
C THR A 3 15.13 -5.72 4.24
N ARG A 4 14.09 -4.97 3.83
CA ARG A 4 14.11 -3.52 3.88
C ARG A 4 13.44 -3.04 5.16
N ASP A 5 14.08 -2.11 5.83
CA ASP A 5 13.64 -1.48 7.06
C ASP A 5 13.43 0.03 6.93
N SER A 6 13.77 0.60 5.76
CA SER A 6 13.63 2.02 5.47
C SER A 6 13.49 2.30 3.97
N TYR A 7 12.91 3.46 3.64
CA TYR A 7 12.68 3.92 2.29
C TYR A 7 13.01 5.39 2.16
N ALA A 8 13.72 5.75 1.08
CA ALA A 8 14.00 7.15 0.79
C ALA A 8 12.71 7.88 0.35
N GLN A 9 12.64 9.19 0.65
CA GLN A 9 11.51 10.02 0.24
C GLN A 9 11.26 9.95 -1.27
N GLY A 10 9.98 9.82 -1.66
CA GLY A 10 9.55 9.72 -3.04
C GLY A 10 9.67 8.33 -3.66
N THR A 11 10.08 7.31 -2.90
CA THR A 11 10.14 5.94 -3.41
C THR A 11 8.90 5.12 -3.07
N PRO A 12 8.41 4.23 -3.97
CA PRO A 12 7.36 3.29 -3.63
C PRO A 12 7.78 2.39 -2.47
N ASN A 13 6.94 2.27 -1.44
CA ASN A 13 7.24 1.47 -0.26
C ASN A 13 6.15 0.45 0.09
N TRP A 14 4.93 0.62 -0.42
CA TRP A 14 3.82 -0.29 -0.15
C TRP A 14 2.83 -0.32 -1.30
N VAL A 15 2.08 -1.40 -1.39
CA VAL A 15 0.90 -1.52 -2.24
C VAL A 15 -0.21 -2.22 -1.47
N ASP A 16 -1.45 -1.79 -1.65
CA ASP A 16 -2.61 -2.53 -1.18
C ASP A 16 -3.72 -2.59 -2.23
N LEU A 17 -4.46 -3.68 -2.19
CA LEU A 17 -5.66 -3.87 -2.99
C LEU A 17 -6.89 -3.52 -2.15
N GLN A 18 -7.72 -2.61 -2.64
CA GLN A 18 -9.07 -2.42 -2.15
C GLN A 18 -10.06 -3.13 -3.08
N THR A 19 -10.82 -4.07 -2.54
CA THR A 19 -11.68 -4.96 -3.34
C THR A 19 -13.08 -5.13 -2.75
N THR A 20 -14.03 -5.45 -3.61
CA THR A 20 -15.40 -5.80 -3.21
C THR A 20 -15.52 -7.24 -2.73
N ASN A 21 -14.52 -8.09 -3.01
CA ASN A 21 -14.49 -9.50 -2.62
C ASN A 21 -13.09 -9.91 -2.15
N GLN A 22 -12.82 -9.63 -0.88
CA GLN A 22 -11.51 -9.89 -0.26
C GLN A 22 -11.16 -11.39 -0.25
N ALA A 23 -12.13 -12.26 0.02
CA ALA A 23 -11.89 -13.71 0.07
C ALA A 23 -11.46 -14.26 -1.30
N ALA A 24 -12.13 -13.87 -2.37
CA ALA A 24 -11.76 -14.28 -3.72
C ALA A 24 -10.38 -13.72 -4.14
N ALA A 25 -10.08 -12.48 -3.79
CA ALA A 25 -8.79 -11.87 -4.06
C ALA A 25 -7.66 -12.60 -3.32
N LYS A 26 -7.84 -12.90 -2.03
CA LYS A 26 -6.86 -13.67 -1.24
C LYS A 26 -6.61 -15.04 -1.86
N ALA A 27 -7.66 -15.77 -2.25
CA ALA A 27 -7.53 -17.07 -2.90
C ALA A 27 -6.77 -16.99 -4.23
N PHE A 28 -7.08 -15.97 -5.05
CA PHE A 28 -6.41 -15.75 -6.34
C PHE A 28 -4.91 -15.51 -6.17
N TYR A 29 -4.51 -14.56 -5.33
CA TYR A 29 -3.09 -14.24 -5.14
C TYR A 29 -2.33 -15.32 -4.39
N ALA A 30 -2.97 -16.07 -3.49
CA ALA A 30 -2.38 -17.28 -2.91
C ALA A 30 -2.07 -18.33 -3.98
N GLY A 31 -3.00 -18.55 -4.91
CA GLY A 31 -2.82 -19.50 -6.01
C GLY A 31 -1.75 -19.06 -7.04
N VAL A 32 -1.64 -17.76 -7.31
CA VAL A 32 -0.71 -17.22 -8.32
C VAL A 32 0.71 -17.04 -7.77
N PHE A 33 0.84 -16.50 -6.55
CA PHE A 33 2.13 -16.11 -5.98
C PHE A 33 2.52 -16.88 -4.72
N GLY A 34 1.66 -17.76 -4.23
CA GLY A 34 1.89 -18.48 -2.98
C GLY A 34 1.82 -17.60 -1.73
N TRP A 35 1.09 -16.48 -1.79
CA TRP A 35 0.96 -15.59 -0.65
C TRP A 35 0.22 -16.25 0.51
N SER A 36 0.73 -16.06 1.71
CA SER A 36 0.02 -16.27 2.98
C SER A 36 -0.47 -14.93 3.53
N TYR A 37 -1.39 -14.95 4.48
CA TYR A 37 -2.00 -13.74 5.00
C TYR A 37 -1.96 -13.68 6.52
N ASP A 38 -1.73 -12.48 7.03
CA ASP A 38 -1.85 -12.11 8.43
C ASP A 38 -2.95 -11.06 8.54
N ASP A 39 -4.08 -11.45 9.14
CA ASP A 39 -5.29 -10.61 9.20
C ASP A 39 -5.23 -9.70 10.43
N GLN A 40 -5.19 -8.39 10.17
CA GLN A 40 -5.20 -7.35 11.20
C GLN A 40 -6.61 -6.76 11.32
N PRO A 41 -7.16 -6.60 12.53
CA PRO A 41 -8.48 -6.00 12.71
C PRO A 41 -8.48 -4.54 12.25
N MET A 42 -9.58 -4.15 11.62
CA MET A 42 -9.94 -2.77 11.29
C MET A 42 -11.20 -2.38 12.07
N ASP A 43 -11.70 -1.18 11.83
CA ASP A 43 -12.96 -0.74 12.40
C ASP A 43 -14.13 -1.66 11.97
N GLY A 44 -14.97 -2.04 12.91
CA GLY A 44 -16.07 -2.98 12.70
C GLY A 44 -15.56 -4.42 12.50
N ASP A 45 -16.21 -5.17 11.59
CA ASP A 45 -15.86 -6.56 11.26
C ASP A 45 -14.85 -6.67 10.11
N ALA A 46 -14.31 -5.56 9.63
CA ALA A 46 -13.36 -5.53 8.54
C ALA A 46 -11.96 -5.97 9.00
N VAL A 47 -11.20 -6.57 8.08
CA VAL A 47 -9.81 -6.95 8.32
C VAL A 47 -8.90 -6.42 7.20
N TYR A 48 -7.71 -5.99 7.58
CA TYR A 48 -6.61 -5.66 6.68
C TYR A 48 -5.69 -6.87 6.59
N SER A 49 -5.70 -7.57 5.46
CA SER A 49 -4.95 -8.80 5.26
C SER A 49 -3.57 -8.51 4.70
N ILE A 50 -2.55 -8.55 5.55
CA ILE A 50 -1.16 -8.37 5.14
C ILE A 50 -0.71 -9.62 4.40
N ALA A 51 -0.32 -9.48 3.14
CA ALA A 51 0.21 -10.54 2.30
C ALA A 51 1.70 -10.76 2.58
N LYS A 52 2.10 -12.02 2.67
CA LYS A 52 3.46 -12.42 3.04
C LYS A 52 4.00 -13.49 2.11
N ILE A 53 5.31 -13.44 1.89
CA ILE A 53 6.11 -14.54 1.31
C ILE A 53 7.11 -14.96 2.40
N GLY A 54 6.95 -16.17 2.93
CA GLY A 54 7.65 -16.57 4.15
C GLY A 54 7.30 -15.62 5.29
N ASP A 55 8.30 -15.02 5.93
CA ASP A 55 8.11 -14.04 7.01
C ASP A 55 8.05 -12.59 6.52
N GLY A 56 8.28 -12.34 5.21
CA GLY A 56 8.36 -11.00 4.66
C GLY A 56 7.01 -10.48 4.16
N GLN A 57 6.67 -9.25 4.55
CA GLN A 57 5.48 -8.53 4.10
C GLN A 57 5.73 -7.94 2.71
N VAL A 58 4.77 -8.13 1.80
CA VAL A 58 4.89 -7.69 0.39
C VAL A 58 3.78 -6.75 -0.06
N ALA A 59 2.57 -6.90 0.46
CA ALA A 59 1.39 -6.13 0.08
C ALA A 59 0.29 -6.28 1.15
N ALA A 60 -0.88 -5.69 0.90
CA ALA A 60 -2.09 -6.02 1.65
C ALA A 60 -3.33 -6.11 0.76
N ILE A 61 -4.38 -6.72 1.29
CA ILE A 61 -5.70 -6.78 0.68
C ILE A 61 -6.72 -6.34 1.72
N ALA A 62 -7.54 -5.34 1.38
CA ALA A 62 -8.58 -4.79 2.24
C ALA A 62 -9.93 -4.74 1.51
N PRO A 63 -11.06 -4.75 2.23
CA PRO A 63 -12.33 -4.42 1.63
C PRO A 63 -12.37 -2.93 1.24
N GLN A 64 -13.09 -2.61 0.17
CA GLN A 64 -13.41 -1.22 -0.14
C GLN A 64 -14.24 -0.60 0.97
N SER A 65 -14.04 0.71 1.21
CA SER A 65 -14.89 1.46 2.11
C SER A 65 -16.35 1.48 1.61
N PRO A 66 -17.34 1.65 2.50
CA PRO A 66 -18.73 1.77 2.12
C PRO A 66 -18.99 2.86 1.06
N GLU A 67 -18.25 3.97 1.13
CA GLU A 67 -18.36 5.11 0.21
C GLU A 67 -17.88 4.73 -1.19
N LEU A 68 -16.74 4.09 -1.31
CA LEU A 68 -16.19 3.61 -2.59
C LEU A 68 -17.11 2.56 -3.21
N LYS A 69 -17.64 1.66 -2.39
CA LYS A 69 -18.58 0.62 -2.83
C LYS A 69 -19.90 1.23 -3.33
N ALA A 70 -20.45 2.21 -2.61
CA ALA A 70 -21.65 2.93 -3.01
C ALA A 70 -21.46 3.75 -4.29
N ALA A 71 -20.27 4.31 -4.49
CA ALA A 71 -19.89 5.02 -5.70
C ALA A 71 -19.63 4.10 -6.91
N GLY A 72 -19.67 2.77 -6.72
CA GLY A 72 -19.39 1.80 -7.80
C GLY A 72 -17.93 1.80 -8.25
N ALA A 73 -17.01 2.21 -7.37
CA ALA A 73 -15.58 2.23 -7.69
C ALA A 73 -15.08 0.80 -7.99
N PRO A 74 -14.28 0.60 -9.05
CA PRO A 74 -13.70 -0.72 -9.31
C PRO A 74 -12.69 -1.10 -8.22
N PRO A 75 -12.41 -2.41 -8.04
CA PRO A 75 -11.25 -2.83 -7.26
C PRO A 75 -9.97 -2.22 -7.84
N MET A 76 -9.09 -1.75 -6.94
CA MET A 76 -7.91 -1.02 -7.38
C MET A 76 -6.73 -1.30 -6.46
N TRP A 77 -5.54 -1.43 -7.05
CA TRP A 77 -4.27 -1.41 -6.35
C TRP A 77 -3.85 0.03 -6.09
N ASN A 78 -3.63 0.37 -4.82
CA ASN A 78 -3.07 1.65 -4.40
C ASN A 78 -1.57 1.53 -4.24
N THR A 79 -0.84 2.51 -4.77
CA THR A 79 0.61 2.63 -4.57
C THR A 79 0.88 3.69 -3.53
N TYR A 80 1.76 3.37 -2.57
CA TYR A 80 2.19 4.28 -1.52
C TYR A 80 3.63 4.73 -1.78
N LEU A 81 3.86 6.03 -1.67
CA LEU A 81 5.19 6.63 -1.73
C LEU A 81 5.63 7.04 -0.33
N ALA A 82 6.83 6.62 0.05
CA ALA A 82 7.44 7.04 1.31
C ALA A 82 7.70 8.54 1.33
N VAL A 83 7.33 9.20 2.41
CA VAL A 83 7.61 10.62 2.64
C VAL A 83 8.06 10.84 4.07
N ASP A 84 8.93 11.84 4.30
CA ASP A 84 9.40 12.18 5.64
C ASP A 84 8.33 12.90 6.46
N SER A 85 7.49 13.71 5.78
CA SER A 85 6.34 14.38 6.37
C SER A 85 5.18 14.43 5.39
N VAL A 86 4.10 13.74 5.72
CA VAL A 86 2.86 13.74 4.90
C VAL A 86 2.28 15.14 4.83
N ASP A 87 2.27 15.91 5.94
CA ASP A 87 1.71 17.25 5.99
C ASP A 87 2.48 18.22 5.06
N GLU A 88 3.81 18.19 5.12
CA GLU A 88 4.64 19.06 4.27
C GLU A 88 4.53 18.71 2.78
N VAL A 89 4.44 17.41 2.45
CA VAL A 89 4.30 16.98 1.05
C VAL A 89 2.89 17.29 0.54
N SER A 90 1.85 17.03 1.33
CA SER A 90 0.47 17.35 0.96
C SER A 90 0.28 18.85 0.70
N ALA A 91 0.92 19.72 1.48
CA ALA A 91 0.88 21.17 1.26
C ALA A 91 1.48 21.61 -0.10
N LYS A 92 2.34 20.81 -0.71
CA LYS A 92 2.96 21.09 -2.03
C LYS A 92 2.11 20.62 -3.21
N VAL A 93 1.10 19.76 -2.96
CA VAL A 93 0.30 19.13 -4.02
C VAL A 93 -0.48 20.14 -4.83
N GLY A 94 -1.23 21.03 -4.18
CA GLY A 94 -2.00 22.08 -4.85
C GLY A 94 -1.13 23.02 -5.71
N PRO A 95 -0.06 23.62 -5.15
CA PRO A 95 0.89 24.43 -5.92
C PRO A 95 1.54 23.70 -7.10
N ALA A 96 1.69 22.39 -7.02
CA ALA A 96 2.20 21.55 -8.11
C ALA A 96 1.13 21.13 -9.14
N GLY A 97 -0.12 21.60 -9.00
CA GLY A 97 -1.21 21.32 -9.92
C GLY A 97 -2.02 20.06 -9.64
N GLY A 98 -1.76 19.39 -8.51
CA GLY A 98 -2.51 18.22 -8.05
C GLY A 98 -3.64 18.59 -7.09
N THR A 99 -4.26 17.57 -6.52
CA THR A 99 -5.35 17.71 -5.54
C THR A 99 -5.12 16.77 -4.36
N VAL A 100 -5.32 17.26 -3.14
CA VAL A 100 -5.40 16.41 -1.96
C VAL A 100 -6.80 15.81 -1.91
N ALA A 101 -6.91 14.52 -2.18
CA ALA A 101 -8.18 13.79 -2.20
C ALA A 101 -8.60 13.37 -0.79
N MET A 102 -7.64 13.11 0.09
CA MET A 102 -7.85 12.80 1.50
C MET A 102 -6.76 13.49 2.32
N GLU A 103 -7.19 14.35 3.23
CA GLU A 103 -6.27 15.08 4.11
C GLU A 103 -5.41 14.15 4.96
N PRO A 104 -4.22 14.58 5.41
CA PRO A 104 -3.35 13.80 6.27
C PRO A 104 -4.06 13.30 7.54
N PHE A 105 -3.97 12.00 7.82
CA PHE A 105 -4.50 11.39 9.03
C PHE A 105 -3.61 10.24 9.53
N ASP A 106 -3.71 9.94 10.81
CA ASP A 106 -2.95 8.86 11.44
C ASP A 106 -3.68 7.52 11.27
N VAL A 107 -2.91 6.49 10.88
CA VAL A 107 -3.38 5.10 10.82
C VAL A 107 -2.85 4.40 12.07
N MET A 108 -3.59 4.52 13.16
CA MET A 108 -3.18 4.02 14.49
C MET A 108 -1.71 4.39 14.79
N ASP A 109 -0.91 3.41 15.17
CA ASP A 109 0.53 3.55 15.40
C ASP A 109 1.41 3.12 14.21
N ALA A 110 0.78 2.69 13.10
CA ALA A 110 1.47 2.24 11.91
C ALA A 110 2.16 3.38 11.16
N GLY A 111 1.51 4.52 11.02
CA GLY A 111 2.03 5.68 10.33
C GLY A 111 0.97 6.75 10.07
N ARG A 112 1.32 7.74 9.24
CA ARG A 112 0.45 8.83 8.81
C ARG A 112 0.36 8.84 7.30
N MET A 113 -0.82 9.08 6.75
CA MET A 113 -1.06 9.01 5.32
C MET A 113 -1.96 10.12 4.79
N SER A 114 -1.91 10.29 3.47
CA SER A 114 -2.82 11.11 2.68
C SER A 114 -3.01 10.45 1.32
N PHE A 115 -4.14 10.68 0.67
CA PHE A 115 -4.33 10.37 -0.75
C PHE A 115 -4.30 11.66 -1.57
N VAL A 116 -3.53 11.64 -2.64
CA VAL A 116 -3.39 12.77 -3.55
C VAL A 116 -3.64 12.33 -4.99
N LEU A 117 -4.10 13.27 -5.81
CA LEU A 117 -4.25 13.10 -7.25
C LEU A 117 -3.21 13.96 -7.95
N ASP A 118 -2.54 13.40 -8.93
CA ASP A 118 -1.67 14.18 -9.81
C ASP A 118 -2.50 15.08 -10.75
N PRO A 119 -1.88 15.95 -11.55
CA PRO A 119 -2.62 16.83 -12.48
C PRO A 119 -3.47 16.07 -13.54
N SER A 120 -3.19 14.81 -13.78
CA SER A 120 -3.99 13.95 -14.68
C SER A 120 -5.16 13.23 -13.98
N GLY A 121 -5.22 13.33 -12.64
CA GLY A 121 -6.21 12.66 -11.80
C GLY A 121 -5.80 11.26 -11.34
N ALA A 122 -4.54 10.86 -11.56
CA ALA A 122 -4.05 9.57 -11.08
C ALA A 122 -3.84 9.58 -9.56
N PRO A 123 -4.42 8.61 -8.80
CA PRO A 123 -4.30 8.56 -7.36
C PRO A 123 -2.97 7.95 -6.92
N VAL A 124 -2.39 8.50 -5.87
CA VAL A 124 -1.27 7.92 -5.15
C VAL A 124 -1.40 8.21 -3.66
N ALA A 125 -0.99 7.28 -2.81
CA ALA A 125 -0.94 7.48 -1.38
C ALA A 125 0.44 7.99 -0.94
N LEU A 126 0.47 8.90 0.01
CA LEU A 126 1.68 9.33 0.71
C LEU A 126 1.72 8.60 2.05
N TRP A 127 2.88 8.07 2.41
CA TRP A 127 3.06 7.33 3.65
C TRP A 127 4.26 7.83 4.44
N GLN A 128 4.00 8.35 5.61
CA GLN A 128 5.00 8.67 6.63
C GLN A 128 5.00 7.53 7.64
N ALA A 129 6.07 6.74 7.61
CA ALA A 129 6.18 5.55 8.44
C ALA A 129 6.34 5.88 9.92
N ASN A 130 5.69 5.06 10.77
CA ASN A 130 5.99 4.95 12.18
C ASN A 130 6.42 3.51 12.45
N GLN A 131 5.52 2.61 12.86
CA GLN A 131 5.85 1.20 13.08
C GLN A 131 5.85 0.37 11.78
N HIS A 132 5.05 0.76 10.79
CA HIS A 132 5.00 0.10 9.48
C HIS A 132 5.79 0.90 8.44
N THR A 133 6.96 0.41 8.08
CA THR A 133 7.86 1.09 7.12
C THR A 133 7.51 0.82 5.67
N GLY A 134 6.74 -0.23 5.38
CA GLY A 134 6.41 -0.68 4.03
C GLY A 134 6.72 -2.15 3.82
N ALA A 135 6.87 -2.55 2.56
CA ALA A 135 7.23 -3.92 2.20
C ALA A 135 8.62 -4.28 2.73
N SER A 136 8.70 -5.39 3.45
CA SER A 136 10.00 -5.89 3.93
C SER A 136 10.75 -6.69 2.87
N LEU A 137 10.05 -7.21 1.85
CA LEU A 137 10.63 -7.88 0.69
C LEU A 137 10.33 -7.09 -0.59
N VAL A 138 11.37 -6.68 -1.30
CA VAL A 138 11.26 -5.92 -2.56
C VAL A 138 12.28 -6.48 -3.56
N ASN A 139 11.81 -6.75 -4.79
CA ASN A 139 12.64 -7.22 -5.92
C ASN A 139 13.37 -8.57 -5.70
N GLU A 140 12.85 -9.43 -4.82
CA GLU A 140 13.47 -10.75 -4.59
C GLU A 140 13.48 -11.64 -5.84
N ILE A 141 12.40 -11.64 -6.61
CA ILE A 141 12.27 -12.47 -7.83
C ILE A 141 13.24 -12.00 -8.93
N GLY A 142 13.52 -10.71 -9.05
CA GLY A 142 14.43 -10.16 -10.05
C GLY A 142 15.91 -10.45 -9.78
N ARG A 143 16.31 -10.68 -8.52
CA ARG A 143 17.71 -10.96 -8.15
C ARG A 143 18.13 -12.40 -8.41
N ALA A 144 17.24 -13.36 -8.21
CA ALA A 144 17.54 -14.77 -8.49
C ALA A 144 17.79 -14.99 -10.00
N SER A 145 16.98 -14.40 -10.88
CA SER A 145 17.11 -14.56 -12.33
C SER A 145 18.35 -13.89 -12.94
N CYS A 146 18.90 -12.85 -12.27
CA CYS A 146 20.12 -12.19 -12.74
C CYS A 146 21.42 -12.91 -12.31
N ARG A 147 21.39 -13.72 -11.26
CA ARG A 147 22.57 -14.46 -10.79
C ARG A 147 22.77 -15.82 -11.45
N GLU A 148 21.73 -16.41 -12.00
CA GLU A 148 21.81 -17.72 -12.68
C GLU A 148 22.19 -17.63 -14.16
N ARG A 149 22.45 -16.44 -14.69
CA ARG A 149 22.83 -16.24 -16.10
C ARG A 149 24.30 -15.81 -16.31
N VAL A 150 25.17 -16.11 -15.35
CA VAL A 150 26.62 -15.92 -15.53
C VAL A 150 27.31 -17.26 -15.46
#